data_702ef9f1012a9eb2359d86985f5a1a9f
#
_entry.id   702ef9f1012a9eb2359d86985f5a1a9f
#
_cell.length_a   1.000
_cell.length_b   1.000
_cell.length_c   1.000
_cell.angle_alpha   90.00
_cell.angle_beta   90.00
_cell.angle_gamma   90.00
#
_symmetry.space_group_name_H-M   'P 1'
#
loop_
_entity.id
_entity.type
_entity.pdbx_description
1 polymer ?
#
loop_
_entity_poly.entity_id
_entity_poly.type
_entity_poly.pdbx_seq_one_letter_code
_entity_poly.pdbx_strand_id
1 'polypeptide(L)'
;LYDSERDSFMMALKALGYSMNTTDQKELDEAYHWLLECVETMEPEIVTDEIIDNMAQGRKALGLIYSGDAAYVMSENEDMGFYMPKSGTNLWSDAMVIPKNAKNPELAYEFIDFISDYEASMDNSSYVGYTSSNQEVFDELSGKDGLYEGIDAYVPRSGYKLDEVFEYHEDIRVIMANLWSRVKIAASNAQ
;
A
#
# COMPACT_ATOMS: atom_id res chain seq x y z
N LEU A 1 -1.90 3.90 -11.80
CA LEU A 1 -0.68 3.69 -11.00
C LEU A 1 -0.69 4.60 -9.77
N TYR A 2 -0.06 4.18 -8.69
CA TYR A 2 0.11 5.03 -7.51
C TYR A 2 1.31 5.97 -7.70
N ASP A 3 1.18 7.27 -7.38
CA ASP A 3 2.28 8.24 -7.52
C ASP A 3 3.31 8.08 -6.38
N SER A 4 3.93 6.93 -6.37
CA SER A 4 5.05 6.57 -5.51
C SER A 4 6.02 5.72 -6.32
N GLU A 5 7.28 6.14 -6.39
CA GLU A 5 8.33 5.39 -7.09
C GLU A 5 8.46 3.98 -6.53
N ARG A 6 8.42 3.85 -5.20
CA ARG A 6 8.58 2.59 -4.50
C ARG A 6 7.45 1.60 -4.83
N ASP A 7 6.21 2.05 -4.72
CA ASP A 7 5.05 1.17 -4.90
C ASP A 7 4.84 0.79 -6.36
N SER A 8 5.05 1.73 -7.30
CA SER A 8 4.95 1.45 -8.73
C SER A 8 6.10 0.57 -9.23
N PHE A 9 7.35 0.77 -8.77
CA PHE A 9 8.45 -0.13 -9.08
C PHE A 9 8.26 -1.52 -8.45
N MET A 10 7.73 -1.61 -7.22
CA MET A 10 7.39 -2.89 -6.61
C MET A 10 6.47 -3.72 -7.50
N MET A 11 5.43 -3.10 -8.05
CA MET A 11 4.49 -3.79 -8.97
C MET A 11 5.23 -4.35 -10.20
N ALA A 12 6.08 -3.55 -10.85
CA ALA A 12 6.85 -3.98 -12.02
C ALA A 12 7.86 -5.09 -11.67
N LEU A 13 8.64 -4.92 -10.61
CA LEU A 13 9.61 -5.91 -10.14
C LEU A 13 8.96 -7.24 -9.81
N LYS A 14 7.84 -7.23 -9.08
CA LYS A 14 7.08 -8.44 -8.76
C LYS A 14 6.47 -9.10 -10.01
N ALA A 15 6.01 -8.32 -10.99
CA ALA A 15 5.53 -8.86 -12.25
C ALA A 15 6.62 -9.57 -13.05
N LEU A 16 7.86 -9.07 -12.98
CA LEU A 16 9.04 -9.66 -13.61
C LEU A 16 9.66 -10.82 -12.79
N GLY A 17 9.18 -11.07 -11.57
CA GLY A 17 9.67 -12.13 -10.70
C GLY A 17 10.89 -11.75 -9.86
N TYR A 18 11.18 -10.46 -9.73
CA TYR A 18 12.29 -9.92 -8.95
C TYR A 18 11.87 -9.57 -7.52
N SER A 19 12.86 -9.42 -6.64
CA SER A 19 12.65 -8.80 -5.32
C SER A 19 12.32 -7.32 -5.49
N MET A 20 11.38 -6.82 -4.71
CA MET A 20 11.11 -5.37 -4.66
C MET A 20 12.25 -4.58 -3.99
N ASN A 21 13.15 -5.29 -3.29
CA ASN A 21 14.33 -4.74 -2.63
C ASN A 21 15.61 -4.96 -3.44
N THR A 22 15.50 -5.26 -4.74
CA THR A 22 16.67 -5.48 -5.58
C THR A 22 17.59 -4.26 -5.59
N THR A 23 18.91 -4.53 -5.63
CA THR A 23 19.95 -3.53 -5.83
C THR A 23 20.64 -3.71 -7.19
N ASP A 24 20.16 -4.63 -8.02
CA ASP A 24 20.69 -4.88 -9.36
C ASP A 24 20.15 -3.84 -10.36
N GLN A 25 21.06 -3.07 -10.94
CA GLN A 25 20.70 -2.02 -11.91
C GLN A 25 19.97 -2.59 -13.13
N LYS A 26 20.30 -3.80 -13.57
CA LYS A 26 19.63 -4.43 -14.71
C LYS A 26 18.17 -4.73 -14.42
N GLU A 27 17.85 -5.24 -13.23
CA GLU A 27 16.48 -5.51 -12.81
C GLU A 27 15.67 -4.21 -12.67
N LEU A 28 16.30 -3.14 -12.18
CA LEU A 28 15.68 -1.81 -12.11
C LEU A 28 15.41 -1.24 -13.52
N ASP A 29 16.34 -1.42 -14.46
CA ASP A 29 16.16 -0.98 -15.84
C ASP A 29 15.05 -1.80 -16.55
N GLU A 30 14.96 -3.10 -16.30
CA GLU A 30 13.86 -3.95 -16.82
C GLU A 30 12.51 -3.53 -16.25
N ALA A 31 12.43 -3.25 -14.94
CA ALA A 31 11.22 -2.73 -14.32
C ALA A 31 10.81 -1.35 -14.87
N TYR A 32 11.77 -0.48 -15.12
CA TYR A 32 11.53 0.81 -15.77
C TYR A 32 10.93 0.63 -17.19
N HIS A 33 11.48 -0.26 -18.01
CA HIS A 33 10.95 -0.53 -19.34
C HIS A 33 9.55 -1.14 -19.28
N TRP A 34 9.29 -2.03 -18.31
CA TRP A 34 7.96 -2.57 -18.06
C TRP A 34 6.93 -1.48 -17.71
N LEU A 35 7.33 -0.49 -16.88
CA LEU A 35 6.48 0.66 -16.55
C LEU A 35 6.22 1.57 -17.76
N LEU A 36 7.20 1.76 -18.65
CA LEU A 36 6.98 2.50 -19.90
C LEU A 36 6.01 1.78 -20.83
N GLU A 37 6.16 0.46 -20.98
CA GLU A 37 5.20 -0.35 -21.76
C GLU A 37 3.79 -0.28 -21.16
N CYS A 38 3.66 -0.31 -19.83
CA CYS A 38 2.39 -0.13 -19.14
C CYS A 38 1.77 1.24 -19.47
N VAL A 39 2.57 2.31 -19.48
CA VAL A 39 2.11 3.65 -19.85
C VAL A 39 1.62 3.70 -21.30
N GLU A 40 2.36 3.11 -22.23
CA GLU A 40 2.01 3.12 -23.65
C GLU A 40 0.76 2.28 -23.99
N THR A 41 0.56 1.16 -23.25
CA THR A 41 -0.50 0.18 -23.59
C THR A 41 -1.78 0.39 -22.79
N MET A 42 -1.68 0.89 -21.55
CA MET A 42 -2.81 0.99 -20.62
C MET A 42 -3.26 2.42 -20.36
N GLU A 43 -2.45 3.42 -20.73
CA GLU A 43 -2.72 4.85 -20.49
C GLU A 43 -3.17 5.11 -19.02
N PRO A 44 -2.42 4.65 -18.01
CA PRO A 44 -2.85 4.73 -16.64
C PRO A 44 -2.84 6.17 -16.12
N GLU A 45 -3.81 6.51 -15.30
CA GLU A 45 -3.68 7.69 -14.43
C GLU A 45 -2.64 7.41 -13.34
N ILE A 46 -1.82 8.41 -13.05
CA ILE A 46 -0.86 8.38 -11.95
C ILE A 46 -1.40 9.31 -10.87
N VAL A 47 -1.89 8.75 -9.78
CA VAL A 47 -2.65 9.42 -8.73
C VAL A 47 -2.21 8.94 -7.34
N THR A 48 -2.59 9.67 -6.31
CA THR A 48 -2.47 9.23 -4.90
C THR A 48 -3.85 8.82 -4.36
N ASP A 49 -4.41 9.59 -3.48
CA ASP A 49 -5.69 9.27 -2.80
C ASP A 49 -6.91 9.37 -3.74
N GLU A 50 -6.76 10.00 -4.89
CA GLU A 50 -7.81 10.04 -5.92
C GLU A 50 -8.21 8.64 -6.42
N ILE A 51 -7.34 7.64 -6.21
CA ILE A 51 -7.66 6.24 -6.54
C ILE A 51 -8.87 5.74 -5.75
N ILE A 52 -9.04 6.17 -4.50
CA ILE A 52 -10.14 5.77 -3.62
C ILE A 52 -11.47 6.15 -4.26
N ASP A 53 -11.65 7.44 -4.59
CA ASP A 53 -12.87 7.91 -5.24
C ASP A 53 -13.07 7.32 -6.63
N ASN A 54 -11.99 7.14 -7.40
CA ASN A 54 -12.05 6.56 -8.74
C ASN A 54 -12.55 5.12 -8.72
N MET A 55 -12.10 4.32 -7.76
CA MET A 55 -12.53 2.93 -7.60
C MET A 55 -13.93 2.85 -6.98
N ALA A 56 -14.21 3.57 -5.90
CA ALA A 56 -15.51 3.57 -5.24
C ALA A 56 -16.66 3.95 -6.20
N GLN A 57 -16.41 4.89 -7.12
CA GLN A 57 -17.40 5.32 -8.13
C GLN A 57 -17.38 4.47 -9.42
N GLY A 58 -16.57 3.42 -9.48
CA GLY A 58 -16.49 2.54 -10.65
C GLY A 58 -15.92 3.21 -11.91
N ARG A 59 -15.18 4.33 -11.76
CA ARG A 59 -14.58 5.04 -12.91
C ARG A 59 -13.37 4.30 -13.49
N LYS A 60 -12.73 3.43 -12.71
CA LYS A 60 -11.59 2.60 -13.12
C LYS A 60 -11.88 1.14 -12.81
N ALA A 61 -11.43 0.26 -13.70
CA ALA A 61 -11.62 -1.18 -13.55
C ALA A 61 -10.48 -1.84 -12.74
N LEU A 62 -9.33 -1.19 -12.64
CA LEU A 62 -8.14 -1.71 -11.95
C LEU A 62 -7.37 -0.56 -11.32
N GLY A 63 -6.85 -0.76 -10.11
CA GLY A 63 -6.06 0.21 -9.39
C GLY A 63 -5.02 -0.44 -8.48
N LEU A 64 -3.86 0.21 -8.32
CA LEU A 64 -2.92 -0.07 -7.26
C LEU A 64 -3.32 0.77 -6.05
N ILE A 65 -3.67 0.12 -4.94
CA ILE A 65 -4.30 0.76 -3.79
C ILE A 65 -3.81 0.10 -2.49
N TYR A 66 -3.79 0.83 -1.40
CA TYR A 66 -3.52 0.29 -0.08
C TYR A 66 -4.70 -0.52 0.46
N SER A 67 -4.41 -1.48 1.32
CA SER A 67 -5.38 -2.47 1.78
C SER A 67 -6.55 -1.86 2.56
N GLY A 68 -6.30 -0.88 3.43
CA GLY A 68 -7.38 -0.20 4.17
C GLY A 68 -8.29 0.61 3.25
N ASP A 69 -7.71 1.33 2.29
CA ASP A 69 -8.48 2.07 1.30
C ASP A 69 -9.29 1.13 0.41
N ALA A 70 -8.75 -0.06 0.10
CA ALA A 70 -9.48 -1.09 -0.63
C ALA A 70 -10.67 -1.63 0.17
N ALA A 71 -10.53 -1.82 1.48
CA ALA A 71 -11.63 -2.22 2.35
C ALA A 71 -12.76 -1.16 2.33
N TYR A 72 -12.41 0.11 2.39
CA TYR A 72 -13.37 1.21 2.24
C TYR A 72 -14.04 1.21 0.85
N VAL A 73 -13.26 1.10 -0.24
CA VAL A 73 -13.80 1.04 -1.61
C VAL A 73 -14.80 -0.10 -1.76
N MET A 74 -14.51 -1.28 -1.20
CA MET A 74 -15.41 -2.44 -1.26
C MET A 74 -16.68 -2.22 -0.44
N SER A 75 -16.66 -1.41 0.61
CA SER A 75 -17.86 -1.04 1.36
C SER A 75 -18.76 -0.07 0.60
N GLU A 76 -18.19 0.76 -0.27
CA GLU A 76 -18.93 1.74 -1.08
C GLU A 76 -19.39 1.17 -2.43
N ASN A 77 -18.73 0.11 -2.94
CA ASN A 77 -19.02 -0.47 -4.24
C ASN A 77 -18.83 -2.00 -4.23
N GLU A 78 -19.95 -2.72 -4.24
CA GLU A 78 -20.01 -4.19 -4.21
C GLU A 78 -19.40 -4.86 -5.45
N ASP A 79 -19.23 -4.14 -6.56
CA ASP A 79 -18.60 -4.65 -7.80
C ASP A 79 -17.07 -4.66 -7.71
N MET A 80 -16.49 -4.06 -6.66
CA MET A 80 -15.06 -4.01 -6.45
C MET A 80 -14.57 -5.15 -5.55
N GLY A 81 -13.36 -5.62 -5.80
CA GLY A 81 -12.70 -6.65 -5.02
C GLY A 81 -11.22 -6.35 -4.83
N PHE A 82 -10.63 -6.92 -3.79
CA PHE A 82 -9.20 -6.80 -3.50
C PHE A 82 -8.46 -8.07 -3.92
N TYR A 83 -7.31 -7.91 -4.54
CA TYR A 83 -6.49 -9.02 -4.98
C TYR A 83 -5.01 -8.84 -4.60
N MET A 84 -4.48 -9.78 -3.85
CA MET A 84 -3.05 -9.89 -3.57
C MET A 84 -2.38 -10.78 -4.61
N PRO A 85 -1.44 -10.25 -5.44
CA PRO A 85 -0.81 -11.01 -6.51
C PRO A 85 -0.06 -12.25 -6.00
N LYS A 86 -0.09 -13.33 -6.80
CA LYS A 86 0.71 -14.54 -6.51
C LYS A 86 2.22 -14.30 -6.66
N SER A 87 2.62 -13.28 -7.39
CA SER A 87 4.00 -12.82 -7.49
C SER A 87 4.52 -12.16 -6.22
N GLY A 88 3.66 -11.88 -5.27
CA GLY A 88 3.97 -11.21 -4.01
C GLY A 88 3.61 -9.73 -4.01
N THR A 89 3.60 -9.16 -2.81
CA THR A 89 3.35 -7.74 -2.55
C THR A 89 4.20 -7.27 -1.37
N ASN A 90 4.09 -5.99 -1.00
CA ASN A 90 4.72 -5.50 0.21
C ASN A 90 3.86 -5.80 1.45
N LEU A 91 4.54 -6.13 2.52
CA LEU A 91 4.02 -6.05 3.88
C LEU A 91 4.58 -4.78 4.52
N TRP A 92 3.74 -4.03 5.19
CA TRP A 92 4.13 -2.77 5.80
C TRP A 92 3.38 -2.56 7.13
N SER A 93 3.90 -1.68 7.93
CA SER A 93 3.25 -1.23 9.16
C SER A 93 3.58 0.23 9.39
N ASP A 94 2.58 1.00 9.80
CA ASP A 94 2.80 2.34 10.30
C ASP A 94 3.25 2.30 11.76
N ALA A 95 4.10 3.23 12.13
CA ALA A 95 4.62 3.31 13.49
C ALA A 95 4.57 4.74 14.01
N MET A 96 4.08 4.89 15.24
CA MET A 96 4.22 6.14 15.98
C MET A 96 5.60 6.20 16.62
N VAL A 97 6.31 7.30 16.43
CA VAL A 97 7.66 7.48 16.96
C VAL A 97 7.75 8.76 17.79
N ILE A 98 8.51 8.71 18.88
CA ILE A 98 8.79 9.87 19.72
C ILE A 98 10.19 10.37 19.40
N PRO A 99 10.35 11.59 18.82
CA PRO A 99 11.66 12.15 18.53
C PRO A 99 12.51 12.29 19.81
N LYS A 100 13.83 12.07 19.68
CA LYS A 100 14.78 12.13 20.82
C LYS A 100 14.72 13.45 21.61
N ASN A 101 14.35 14.55 20.94
CA ASN A 101 14.27 15.89 21.52
C ASN A 101 12.81 16.35 21.75
N ALA A 102 11.87 15.42 21.85
CA ALA A 102 10.49 15.74 22.18
C ALA A 102 10.41 16.52 23.49
N LYS A 103 9.59 17.57 23.53
CA LYS A 103 9.45 18.41 24.72
C LYS A 103 8.63 17.76 25.82
N ASN A 104 7.66 16.94 25.45
CA ASN A 104 6.73 16.26 26.34
C ASN A 104 6.66 14.76 25.98
N PRO A 105 7.71 13.97 26.22
CA PRO A 105 7.72 12.55 25.85
C PRO A 105 6.68 11.74 26.63
N GLU A 106 6.41 12.09 27.89
CA GLU A 106 5.41 11.42 28.73
C GLU A 106 4.01 11.55 28.15
N LEU A 107 3.62 12.76 27.73
CA LEU A 107 2.33 12.97 27.06
C LEU A 107 2.25 12.22 25.70
N ALA A 108 3.37 12.08 25.00
CA ALA A 108 3.41 11.31 23.77
C ALA A 108 3.17 9.80 24.04
N TYR A 109 3.72 9.26 25.15
CA TYR A 109 3.42 7.89 25.57
C TYR A 109 1.95 7.72 25.96
N GLU A 110 1.39 8.65 26.74
CA GLU A 110 -0.04 8.63 27.09
C GLU A 110 -0.94 8.64 25.87
N PHE A 111 -0.58 9.41 24.83
CA PHE A 111 -1.32 9.42 23.58
C PHE A 111 -1.20 8.08 22.82
N ILE A 112 0.01 7.50 22.76
CA ILE A 112 0.24 6.20 22.11
C ILE A 112 -0.55 5.10 22.83
N ASP A 113 -0.51 5.10 24.16
CA ASP A 113 -1.29 4.17 24.99
C ASP A 113 -2.78 4.32 24.71
N PHE A 114 -3.30 5.56 24.73
CA PHE A 114 -4.71 5.85 24.45
C PHE A 114 -5.16 5.35 23.08
N ILE A 115 -4.40 5.65 22.01
CA ILE A 115 -4.80 5.24 20.65
C ILE A 115 -4.65 3.72 20.43
N SER A 116 -3.87 3.04 21.28
CA SER A 116 -3.65 1.60 21.26
C SER A 116 -4.62 0.82 22.14
N ASP A 117 -5.38 1.50 23.01
CA ASP A 117 -6.42 0.89 23.82
C ASP A 117 -7.54 0.31 22.94
N TYR A 118 -8.28 -0.65 23.49
CA TYR A 118 -9.32 -1.37 22.78
C TYR A 118 -10.35 -0.44 22.14
N GLU A 119 -10.94 0.48 22.91
CA GLU A 119 -12.03 1.36 22.40
C GLU A 119 -11.52 2.27 21.27
N ALA A 120 -10.41 2.96 21.48
CA ALA A 120 -9.84 3.85 20.47
C ALA A 120 -9.34 3.09 19.22
N SER A 121 -8.73 1.92 19.42
CA SER A 121 -8.31 1.05 18.31
C SER A 121 -9.49 0.50 17.52
N MET A 122 -10.58 0.14 18.20
CA MET A 122 -11.82 -0.36 17.59
C MET A 122 -12.43 0.71 16.69
N ASP A 123 -12.65 1.91 17.23
CA ASP A 123 -13.23 3.03 16.50
C ASP A 123 -12.34 3.39 15.29
N ASN A 124 -11.04 3.48 15.50
CA ASN A 124 -10.09 3.83 14.45
C ASN A 124 -10.04 2.78 13.33
N SER A 125 -9.82 1.51 13.66
CA SER A 125 -9.76 0.44 12.65
C SER A 125 -11.07 0.25 11.89
N SER A 126 -12.20 0.36 12.59
CA SER A 126 -13.52 0.28 11.96
C SER A 126 -13.76 1.41 10.95
N TYR A 127 -13.21 2.60 11.22
CA TYR A 127 -13.40 3.77 10.37
C TYR A 127 -12.44 3.79 9.17
N VAL A 128 -11.14 3.47 9.40
CA VAL A 128 -10.12 3.61 8.33
C VAL A 128 -9.91 2.34 7.51
N GLY A 129 -10.42 1.18 7.94
CA GLY A 129 -10.28 -0.09 7.24
C GLY A 129 -8.90 -0.76 7.33
N TYR A 130 -7.96 -0.18 8.06
CA TYR A 130 -6.64 -0.76 8.24
C TYR A 130 -6.59 -1.71 9.44
N THR A 131 -5.80 -2.78 9.29
CA THR A 131 -5.60 -3.81 10.31
C THR A 131 -5.14 -3.21 11.63
N SER A 132 -5.85 -3.50 12.73
CA SER A 132 -5.47 -3.06 14.06
C SER A 132 -4.20 -3.76 14.55
N SER A 133 -3.34 -3.02 15.25
CA SER A 133 -2.23 -3.58 16.02
C SER A 133 -2.67 -4.16 17.38
N ASN A 134 -3.90 -3.87 17.82
CA ASN A 134 -4.52 -4.47 18.99
C ASN A 134 -5.13 -5.81 18.61
N GLN A 135 -4.62 -6.91 19.19
CA GLN A 135 -5.01 -8.28 18.82
C GLN A 135 -6.50 -8.55 19.08
N GLU A 136 -7.05 -8.04 20.17
CA GLU A 136 -8.47 -8.24 20.53
C GLU A 136 -9.37 -7.56 19.50
N VAL A 137 -9.05 -6.34 19.10
CA VAL A 137 -9.76 -5.61 18.04
C VAL A 137 -9.63 -6.32 16.68
N PHE A 138 -8.43 -6.79 16.34
CA PHE A 138 -8.21 -7.57 15.12
C PHE A 138 -9.08 -8.82 15.09
N ASP A 139 -9.09 -9.59 16.17
CA ASP A 139 -9.86 -10.82 16.26
C ASP A 139 -11.38 -10.57 16.17
N GLU A 140 -11.87 -9.49 16.77
CA GLU A 140 -13.27 -9.11 16.70
C GLU A 140 -13.68 -8.64 15.31
N LEU A 141 -12.90 -7.72 14.71
CA LEU A 141 -13.23 -7.16 13.40
C LEU A 141 -13.11 -8.17 12.25
N SER A 142 -12.12 -9.08 12.31
CA SER A 142 -11.90 -10.10 11.28
C SER A 142 -12.62 -11.43 11.56
N GLY A 143 -13.14 -11.61 12.78
CA GLY A 143 -13.79 -12.82 13.22
C GLY A 143 -15.20 -12.99 12.68
N LYS A 144 -15.88 -14.04 13.16
CA LYS A 144 -17.24 -14.34 12.79
C LYS A 144 -18.19 -13.21 13.22
N ASP A 145 -19.03 -12.76 12.29
CA ASP A 145 -19.95 -11.63 12.44
C ASP A 145 -19.25 -10.26 12.63
N GLY A 146 -17.92 -10.19 12.48
CA GLY A 146 -17.13 -8.95 12.51
C GLY A 146 -17.26 -8.13 11.24
N LEU A 147 -16.98 -6.81 11.34
CA LEU A 147 -17.13 -5.85 10.25
C LEU A 147 -16.33 -6.25 8.98
N TYR A 148 -15.19 -6.89 9.15
CA TYR A 148 -14.29 -7.31 8.09
C TYR A 148 -14.20 -8.83 7.94
N GLU A 149 -15.24 -9.58 8.35
CA GLU A 149 -15.28 -11.04 8.13
C GLU A 149 -15.12 -11.38 6.65
N GLY A 150 -14.10 -12.16 6.32
CA GLY A 150 -13.81 -12.60 4.95
C GLY A 150 -13.26 -11.52 4.02
N ILE A 151 -12.88 -10.36 4.53
CA ILE A 151 -12.27 -9.27 3.75
C ILE A 151 -10.76 -9.43 3.74
N ASP A 152 -10.20 -9.99 2.65
CA ASP A 152 -8.76 -10.21 2.48
C ASP A 152 -7.94 -8.91 2.57
N ALA A 153 -8.52 -7.77 2.27
CA ALA A 153 -7.88 -6.46 2.41
C ALA A 153 -7.58 -6.10 3.87
N TYR A 154 -8.42 -6.57 4.82
CA TYR A 154 -8.20 -6.32 6.25
C TYR A 154 -7.24 -7.33 6.89
N VAL A 155 -7.18 -8.55 6.38
CA VAL A 155 -6.37 -9.63 6.96
C VAL A 155 -5.06 -9.81 6.19
N PRO A 156 -3.90 -9.39 6.73
CA PRO A 156 -2.61 -9.55 6.05
C PRO A 156 -2.32 -11.01 5.75
N ARG A 157 -1.82 -11.30 4.54
CA ARG A 157 -1.39 -12.62 4.13
C ARG A 157 -0.09 -13.00 4.83
N SER A 158 -0.18 -13.70 5.95
CA SER A 158 0.98 -14.06 6.77
C SER A 158 1.78 -15.25 6.18
N GLY A 159 3.11 -15.14 6.20
CA GLY A 159 4.03 -16.23 5.86
C GLY A 159 4.11 -16.57 4.37
N TYR A 160 3.57 -15.74 3.49
CA TYR A 160 3.73 -15.94 2.04
C TYR A 160 5.15 -15.55 1.60
N LYS A 161 5.88 -16.49 1.02
CA LYS A 161 7.33 -16.36 0.78
C LYS A 161 7.73 -15.24 -0.20
N LEU A 162 6.80 -14.80 -1.05
CA LEU A 162 7.05 -13.77 -2.05
C LEU A 162 6.61 -12.38 -1.59
N ASP A 163 5.95 -12.28 -0.42
CA ASP A 163 5.68 -11.00 0.20
C ASP A 163 6.92 -10.50 0.93
N GLU A 164 7.24 -9.23 0.78
CA GLU A 164 8.46 -8.63 1.33
C GLU A 164 8.13 -7.35 2.10
N VAL A 165 9.00 -6.97 3.01
CA VAL A 165 9.00 -5.65 3.64
C VAL A 165 9.99 -4.78 2.89
N PHE A 166 9.66 -3.50 2.64
CA PHE A 166 10.59 -2.57 2.00
C PHE A 166 11.84 -2.36 2.86
N GLU A 167 13.00 -2.52 2.23
CA GLU A 167 14.29 -2.18 2.79
C GLU A 167 14.74 -0.80 2.28
N TYR A 168 15.41 -0.03 3.15
CA TYR A 168 15.88 1.29 2.77
C TYR A 168 17.30 1.22 2.22
N HIS A 169 17.45 1.60 0.95
CA HIS A 169 18.73 1.75 0.26
C HIS A 169 18.76 3.12 -0.42
N GLU A 170 19.56 4.07 0.13
CA GLU A 170 19.58 5.46 -0.36
C GLU A 170 19.91 5.55 -1.86
N ASP A 171 20.94 4.83 -2.33
CA ASP A 171 21.34 4.88 -3.73
C ASP A 171 20.23 4.36 -4.66
N ILE A 172 19.54 3.29 -4.26
CA ILE A 172 18.44 2.70 -5.03
C ILE A 172 17.24 3.65 -5.06
N ARG A 173 16.92 4.28 -3.92
CA ARG A 173 15.85 5.28 -3.85
C ARG A 173 16.08 6.42 -4.83
N VAL A 174 17.30 6.94 -4.91
CA VAL A 174 17.66 8.01 -5.87
C VAL A 174 17.51 7.54 -7.32
N ILE A 175 17.95 6.32 -7.63
CA ILE A 175 17.80 5.72 -8.95
C ILE A 175 16.32 5.59 -9.32
N MET A 176 15.53 4.95 -8.44
CA MET A 176 14.08 4.76 -8.66
C MET A 176 13.36 6.09 -8.85
N ALA A 177 13.63 7.11 -8.03
CA ALA A 177 13.01 8.43 -8.14
C ALA A 177 13.32 9.12 -9.49
N ASN A 178 14.56 8.98 -9.99
CA ASN A 178 14.95 9.49 -11.31
C ASN A 178 14.22 8.75 -12.44
N LEU A 179 14.15 7.43 -12.38
CA LEU A 179 13.45 6.61 -13.38
C LEU A 179 11.94 6.87 -13.33
N TRP A 180 11.35 6.98 -12.13
CA TRP A 180 9.93 7.30 -11.95
C TRP A 180 9.56 8.66 -12.54
N SER A 181 10.40 9.67 -12.35
CA SER A 181 10.19 10.98 -12.98
C SER A 181 10.11 10.88 -14.51
N ARG A 182 10.91 10.00 -15.13
CA ARG A 182 10.86 9.76 -16.58
C ARG A 182 9.59 8.99 -17.00
N VAL A 183 9.12 8.04 -16.18
CA VAL A 183 7.81 7.36 -16.41
C VAL A 183 6.67 8.37 -16.40
N LYS A 184 6.65 9.29 -15.41
CA LYS A 184 5.62 10.35 -15.34
C LYS A 184 5.65 11.28 -16.53
N ILE A 185 6.83 11.66 -17.03
CA ILE A 185 6.95 12.47 -18.25
C ILE A 185 6.40 11.69 -19.45
N ALA A 186 6.69 10.41 -19.59
CA ALA A 186 6.14 9.59 -20.66
C ALA A 186 4.60 9.50 -20.59
N ALA A 187 4.04 9.30 -19.40
CA ALA A 187 2.59 9.27 -19.19
C ALA A 187 1.91 10.61 -19.56
N SER A 188 2.54 11.74 -19.21
CA SER A 188 2.02 13.08 -19.55
C SER A 188 2.05 13.37 -21.05
N ASN A 189 2.94 12.73 -21.81
CA ASN A 189 3.04 12.90 -23.26
C ASN A 189 2.11 11.96 -24.04
N ALA A 190 1.57 10.93 -23.40
CA ALA A 190 0.67 9.95 -24.00
C ALA A 190 -0.82 10.39 -23.92
N GLN A 191 -1.15 11.34 -23.08
CA GLN A 191 -2.47 11.96 -22.92
C GLN A 191 -2.63 13.16 -23.86
#